data_e63b3d3fa1a060bd6326855d42f3a0cf
#
_entry.id   e63b3d3fa1a060bd6326855d42f3a0cf
#
_cell.length_a   1.000
_cell.length_b   1.000
_cell.length_c   1.000
_cell.angle_alpha   90.00
_cell.angle_beta   90.00
_cell.angle_gamma   90.00
#
_symmetry.space_group_name_H-M   'P 1'
#
loop_
_entity.id
_entity.type
_entity.pdbx_description
1 polymer ?
#
loop_
_entity_poly.entity_id
_entity_poly.type
_entity_poly.pdbx_seq_one_letter_code
_entity_poly.pdbx_strand_id
1 'polypeptide(L)'
;MGDSIKIGSLAGVPVRLHITFLLIIPVFSYVIGKDITYTVRLLETVYATGDLDVSVLAAGYTPYLLGAAVTLCLFAAVFLHEMAHCLIAMRYGHRVTEVTLMLLGGISVIEDHGRSTPKSEFWISISGPVASLLIGILSSAVAYAIVGYTPLLTESPMTGLILFYIFGYLGILNIFLFIFNMIPAFPMDGGRILRGLLSLRLPRTRATKIASDIGKIFAVLFAVAGIIWLNFLLILIALFIYFGAAQENSMTELSERIKGVRVTDAMNGNVTYVYDSDLICDVAAKLSSEMVSGCPVINGMGHVVGMISRKEVDGVSGADAFTVTAGEVITGNLFGVTSDATLYDALVMMSDKDVDILPVFEGTEIIGLVSSTSVMRYSQEFGEITG
;
A
#
# COMPACT_ATOMS: atom_id res chain seq x y z
N MET A 1 -9.22 4.85 -6.45
CA MET A 1 -9.40 3.94 -5.30
C MET A 1 -10.89 3.68 -5.02
N GLY A 2 -11.61 3.13 -6.04
CA GLY A 2 -13.09 3.13 -6.12
C GLY A 2 -13.86 2.29 -5.11
N ASP A 3 -13.29 1.24 -4.48
CA ASP A 3 -14.08 0.21 -3.79
C ASP A 3 -13.71 0.02 -2.31
N SER A 4 -13.33 1.09 -1.62
CA SER A 4 -13.00 1.04 -0.19
C SER A 4 -14.03 1.79 0.66
N ILE A 5 -14.51 1.16 1.73
CA ILE A 5 -15.50 1.71 2.66
C ILE A 5 -14.76 2.28 3.87
N LYS A 6 -15.01 3.54 4.24
CA LYS A 6 -14.49 4.13 5.46
C LYS A 6 -15.22 3.54 6.67
N ILE A 7 -14.48 2.87 7.57
CA ILE A 7 -15.04 2.25 8.78
C ILE A 7 -14.87 3.11 10.03
N GLY A 8 -13.97 4.10 10.01
CA GLY A 8 -13.71 4.99 11.14
C GLY A 8 -12.46 5.82 10.97
N SER A 9 -11.98 6.37 12.09
CA SER A 9 -10.67 7.02 12.19
C SER A 9 -10.03 6.71 13.53
N LEU A 10 -8.72 6.44 13.53
CA LEU A 10 -7.94 6.21 14.74
C LEU A 10 -6.74 7.15 14.75
N ALA A 11 -6.50 7.84 15.86
CA ALA A 11 -5.46 8.86 16.00
C ALA A 11 -5.49 9.95 14.88
N GLY A 12 -6.69 10.28 14.36
CA GLY A 12 -6.86 11.24 13.28
C GLY A 12 -6.66 10.66 11.87
N VAL A 13 -6.24 9.39 11.74
CA VAL A 13 -6.03 8.71 10.46
C VAL A 13 -7.30 7.97 10.05
N PRO A 14 -7.87 8.24 8.87
CA PRO A 14 -8.99 7.49 8.32
C PRO A 14 -8.62 6.02 8.09
N VAL A 15 -9.49 5.12 8.52
CA VAL A 15 -9.36 3.68 8.32
C VAL A 15 -10.38 3.22 7.31
N ARG A 16 -9.90 2.57 6.26
CA ARG A 16 -10.72 2.05 5.16
C ARG A 16 -10.59 0.55 5.03
N LEU A 17 -11.65 -0.06 4.56
CA LEU A 17 -11.73 -1.48 4.27
C LEU A 17 -12.01 -1.66 2.78
N HIS A 18 -11.09 -2.30 2.06
CA HIS A 18 -11.32 -2.61 0.65
C HIS A 18 -12.27 -3.81 0.52
N ILE A 19 -13.10 -3.84 -0.52
CA ILE A 19 -14.09 -4.91 -0.72
C ILE A 19 -13.45 -6.31 -0.79
N THR A 20 -12.21 -6.40 -1.28
CA THR A 20 -11.46 -7.67 -1.33
C THR A 20 -11.17 -8.26 0.05
N PHE A 21 -11.19 -7.44 1.11
CA PHE A 21 -11.06 -7.90 2.48
C PHE A 21 -12.22 -8.80 2.91
N LEU A 22 -13.44 -8.49 2.47
CA LEU A 22 -14.62 -9.30 2.80
C LEU A 22 -14.54 -10.70 2.19
N LEU A 23 -13.83 -10.85 1.07
CA LEU A 23 -13.64 -12.15 0.40
C LEU A 23 -12.65 -13.04 1.14
N ILE A 24 -11.66 -12.46 1.84
CA ILE A 24 -10.62 -13.26 2.48
C ILE A 24 -11.09 -13.93 3.77
N ILE A 25 -12.06 -13.32 4.48
CA ILE A 25 -12.59 -13.89 5.74
C ILE A 25 -13.13 -15.31 5.52
N PRO A 26 -14.07 -15.58 4.58
CA PRO A 26 -14.54 -16.93 4.35
C PRO A 26 -13.45 -17.88 3.83
N VAL A 27 -12.51 -17.38 3.02
CA VAL A 27 -11.39 -18.19 2.51
C VAL A 27 -10.48 -18.63 3.65
N PHE A 28 -10.04 -17.72 4.52
CA PHE A 28 -9.18 -18.06 5.66
C PHE A 28 -9.92 -18.84 6.71
N SER A 29 -11.21 -18.54 6.95
CA SER A 29 -12.07 -19.34 7.82
C SER A 29 -12.10 -20.80 7.37
N TYR A 30 -12.26 -21.04 6.06
CA TYR A 30 -12.23 -22.38 5.48
C TYR A 30 -10.84 -23.03 5.59
N VAL A 31 -9.79 -22.33 5.20
CA VAL A 31 -8.40 -22.86 5.19
C VAL A 31 -7.96 -23.23 6.61
N ILE A 32 -8.20 -22.35 7.59
CA ILE A 32 -7.84 -22.59 9.00
C ILE A 32 -8.72 -23.68 9.60
N GLY A 33 -10.03 -23.66 9.31
CA GLY A 33 -10.98 -24.64 9.86
C GLY A 33 -10.79 -26.05 9.30
N LYS A 34 -10.44 -26.17 8.01
CA LYS A 34 -10.24 -27.46 7.35
C LYS A 34 -9.16 -28.31 8.04
N ASP A 35 -8.07 -27.68 8.47
CA ASP A 35 -6.90 -28.36 9.03
C ASP A 35 -6.79 -28.17 10.55
N ILE A 36 -7.93 -28.00 11.26
CA ILE A 36 -7.97 -27.70 12.70
C ILE A 36 -7.19 -28.72 13.53
N THR A 37 -7.30 -30.01 13.21
CA THR A 37 -6.60 -31.08 13.93
C THR A 37 -5.09 -30.94 13.80
N TYR A 38 -4.60 -30.62 12.60
CA TYR A 38 -3.17 -30.36 12.39
C TYR A 38 -2.72 -29.12 13.16
N THR A 39 -3.51 -28.04 13.14
CA THR A 39 -3.21 -26.82 13.86
C THR A 39 -3.15 -27.07 15.38
N VAL A 40 -4.09 -27.83 15.94
CA VAL A 40 -4.06 -28.15 17.38
C VAL A 40 -2.81 -28.96 17.74
N ARG A 41 -2.42 -29.95 16.94
CA ARG A 41 -1.18 -30.71 17.18
C ARG A 41 0.06 -29.83 17.13
N LEU A 42 0.08 -28.84 16.25
CA LEU A 42 1.15 -27.83 16.22
C LEU A 42 1.17 -27.04 17.54
N LEU A 43 -0.01 -26.61 18.02
CA LEU A 43 -0.14 -25.88 19.30
C LEU A 43 0.31 -26.76 20.48
N GLU A 44 -0.09 -28.04 20.53
CA GLU A 44 0.35 -29.01 21.55
C GLU A 44 1.87 -29.11 21.60
N THR A 45 2.50 -29.18 20.42
CA THR A 45 3.97 -29.23 20.32
C THR A 45 4.63 -27.95 20.81
N VAL A 46 4.13 -26.79 20.38
CA VAL A 46 4.73 -25.47 20.70
C VAL A 46 4.55 -25.12 22.18
N TYR A 47 3.36 -25.43 22.75
CA TYR A 47 3.03 -25.07 24.13
C TYR A 47 3.23 -26.23 25.13
N ALA A 48 3.69 -27.39 24.66
CA ALA A 48 3.97 -28.59 25.47
C ALA A 48 2.79 -29.02 26.37
N THR A 49 1.57 -28.99 25.82
CA THR A 49 0.33 -29.25 26.59
C THR A 49 0.03 -30.72 26.83
N GLY A 50 0.67 -31.64 26.11
CA GLY A 50 0.23 -33.03 25.97
C GLY A 50 -0.98 -33.16 25.04
N ASP A 51 -1.54 -34.36 24.95
CA ASP A 51 -2.69 -34.65 24.08
C ASP A 51 -3.97 -34.00 24.62
N LEU A 52 -4.52 -33.07 23.84
CA LEU A 52 -5.80 -32.42 24.10
C LEU A 52 -6.93 -33.14 23.35
N ASP A 53 -8.12 -33.27 23.96
CA ASP A 53 -9.26 -33.79 23.26
C ASP A 53 -9.84 -32.76 22.27
N VAL A 54 -9.41 -32.88 21.03
CA VAL A 54 -9.80 -31.98 19.92
C VAL A 54 -11.15 -32.33 19.31
N SER A 55 -11.81 -33.43 19.75
CA SER A 55 -13.08 -33.88 19.16
C SER A 55 -14.18 -32.81 19.22
N VAL A 56 -14.16 -32.02 20.29
CA VAL A 56 -15.13 -30.94 20.53
C VAL A 56 -14.89 -29.78 19.55
N LEU A 57 -13.62 -29.44 19.24
CA LEU A 57 -13.29 -28.38 18.30
C LEU A 57 -13.48 -28.80 16.85
N ALA A 58 -13.38 -30.09 16.55
CA ALA A 58 -13.55 -30.65 15.21
C ALA A 58 -14.99 -30.94 14.82
N ALA A 59 -15.96 -30.74 15.74
CA ALA A 59 -17.36 -31.09 15.52
C ALA A 59 -18.15 -30.00 14.76
N GLY A 60 -18.94 -30.41 13.77
CA GLY A 60 -19.86 -29.56 13.03
C GLY A 60 -19.22 -28.35 12.35
N TYR A 61 -19.74 -27.14 12.62
CA TYR A 61 -19.26 -25.88 12.07
C TYR A 61 -18.19 -25.18 12.94
N THR A 62 -17.90 -25.73 14.12
CA THR A 62 -16.96 -25.15 15.09
C THR A 62 -15.59 -24.83 14.47
N PRO A 63 -14.97 -25.71 13.66
CA PRO A 63 -13.67 -25.40 13.03
C PRO A 63 -13.68 -24.12 12.21
N TYR A 64 -14.73 -23.92 11.43
CA TYR A 64 -14.86 -22.75 10.54
C TYR A 64 -15.16 -21.47 11.31
N LEU A 65 -15.95 -21.55 12.39
CA LEU A 65 -16.18 -20.41 13.28
C LEU A 65 -14.89 -19.99 14.00
N LEU A 66 -14.09 -20.96 14.45
CA LEU A 66 -12.78 -20.69 15.02
C LEU A 66 -11.82 -20.11 13.98
N GLY A 67 -11.84 -20.64 12.75
CA GLY A 67 -11.09 -20.07 11.64
C GLY A 67 -11.48 -18.61 11.36
N ALA A 68 -12.78 -18.29 11.39
CA ALA A 68 -13.26 -16.91 11.25
C ALA A 68 -12.80 -16.01 12.41
N ALA A 69 -12.89 -16.50 13.65
CA ALA A 69 -12.45 -15.75 14.83
C ALA A 69 -10.94 -15.44 14.77
N VAL A 70 -10.12 -16.45 14.49
CA VAL A 70 -8.66 -16.26 14.32
C VAL A 70 -8.37 -15.30 13.18
N THR A 71 -9.07 -15.41 12.05
CA THR A 71 -8.92 -14.51 10.92
C THR A 71 -9.20 -13.07 11.31
N LEU A 72 -10.30 -12.80 12.00
CA LEU A 72 -10.64 -11.45 12.47
C LEU A 72 -9.59 -10.91 13.45
N CYS A 73 -9.12 -11.74 14.40
CA CYS A 73 -8.08 -11.38 15.34
C CYS A 73 -6.74 -11.10 14.62
N LEU A 74 -6.39 -11.90 13.61
CA LEU A 74 -5.20 -11.69 12.79
C LEU A 74 -5.25 -10.36 12.05
N PHE A 75 -6.39 -10.03 11.44
CA PHE A 75 -6.56 -8.75 10.77
C PHE A 75 -6.54 -7.56 11.73
N ALA A 76 -7.07 -7.71 12.94
CA ALA A 76 -6.91 -6.70 13.99
C ALA A 76 -5.42 -6.52 14.35
N ALA A 77 -4.65 -7.61 14.41
CA ALA A 77 -3.22 -7.56 14.65
C ALA A 77 -2.45 -6.89 13.49
N VAL A 78 -2.81 -7.21 12.23
CA VAL A 78 -2.24 -6.52 11.03
C VAL A 78 -2.59 -5.04 11.04
N PHE A 79 -3.82 -4.68 11.41
CA PHE A 79 -4.19 -3.28 11.57
C PHE A 79 -3.34 -2.57 12.63
N LEU A 80 -3.08 -3.19 13.77
CA LEU A 80 -2.20 -2.63 14.82
C LEU A 80 -0.75 -2.52 14.35
N HIS A 81 -0.27 -3.47 13.54
CA HIS A 81 1.02 -3.41 12.86
C HIS A 81 1.13 -2.15 11.97
N GLU A 82 0.14 -1.93 11.08
CA GLU A 82 0.11 -0.74 10.22
C GLU A 82 -0.02 0.57 11.02
N MET A 83 -0.85 0.55 12.06
CA MET A 83 -0.98 1.70 12.95
C MET A 83 0.32 2.04 13.68
N ALA A 84 1.16 1.06 14.01
CA ALA A 84 2.47 1.31 14.60
C ALA A 84 3.37 2.08 13.63
N HIS A 85 3.40 1.72 12.34
CA HIS A 85 4.09 2.49 11.30
C HIS A 85 3.58 3.92 11.22
N CYS A 86 2.25 4.10 11.18
CA CYS A 86 1.61 5.41 11.10
C CYS A 86 1.94 6.31 12.30
N LEU A 87 1.86 5.77 13.52
CA LEU A 87 2.12 6.53 14.74
C LEU A 87 3.57 7.01 14.81
N ILE A 88 4.52 6.17 14.41
CA ILE A 88 5.93 6.56 14.35
C ILE A 88 6.17 7.55 13.21
N ALA A 89 5.55 7.36 12.03
CA ALA A 89 5.65 8.31 10.92
C ALA A 89 5.15 9.70 11.31
N MET A 90 3.98 9.79 11.96
CA MET A 90 3.44 11.06 12.48
C MET A 90 4.37 11.70 13.51
N ARG A 91 5.04 10.91 14.35
CA ARG A 91 6.02 11.42 15.34
C ARG A 91 7.26 12.02 14.67
N TYR A 92 7.61 11.57 13.47
CA TYR A 92 8.66 12.15 12.64
C TYR A 92 8.16 13.28 11.73
N GLY A 93 6.90 13.70 11.85
CA GLY A 93 6.31 14.82 11.12
C GLY A 93 5.83 14.47 9.70
N HIS A 94 5.72 13.18 9.37
CA HIS A 94 5.09 12.74 8.13
C HIS A 94 3.57 12.82 8.26
N ARG A 95 2.91 13.19 7.18
CA ARG A 95 1.45 13.16 7.12
C ARG A 95 0.99 11.76 6.70
N VAL A 96 0.06 11.20 7.45
CA VAL A 96 -0.59 9.93 7.12
C VAL A 96 -2.00 10.24 6.63
N THR A 97 -2.29 9.92 5.38
CA THR A 97 -3.58 10.24 4.75
C THR A 97 -4.64 9.22 5.07
N GLU A 98 -4.31 7.94 4.97
CA GLU A 98 -5.25 6.85 5.26
C GLU A 98 -4.51 5.53 5.51
N VAL A 99 -5.22 4.61 6.16
CA VAL A 99 -4.84 3.19 6.27
C VAL A 99 -5.94 2.37 5.63
N THR A 100 -5.61 1.61 4.61
CA THR A 100 -6.56 0.74 3.91
C THR A 100 -6.19 -0.72 4.12
N LEU A 101 -7.12 -1.51 4.71
CA LEU A 101 -6.98 -2.96 4.84
C LEU A 101 -7.44 -3.63 3.54
N MET A 102 -6.55 -4.43 2.95
CA MET A 102 -6.76 -5.16 1.70
C MET A 102 -6.52 -6.66 1.87
N LEU A 103 -6.70 -7.42 0.78
CA LEU A 103 -6.52 -8.86 0.70
C LEU A 103 -5.15 -9.34 1.23
N LEU A 104 -4.07 -8.67 0.88
CA LEU A 104 -2.69 -9.07 1.18
C LEU A 104 -2.08 -8.33 2.39
N GLY A 105 -2.90 -7.62 3.18
CA GLY A 105 -2.43 -6.87 4.34
C GLY A 105 -3.01 -5.46 4.40
N GLY A 106 -2.39 -4.59 5.20
CA GLY A 106 -2.69 -3.16 5.26
C GLY A 106 -1.75 -2.35 4.35
N ILE A 107 -2.27 -1.27 3.81
CA ILE A 107 -1.48 -0.26 3.11
C ILE A 107 -1.69 1.07 3.81
N SER A 108 -0.61 1.62 4.32
CA SER A 108 -0.58 2.95 4.94
C SER A 108 -0.04 3.95 3.92
N VAL A 109 -0.84 4.95 3.56
CA VAL A 109 -0.38 6.03 2.68
C VAL A 109 0.28 7.10 3.54
N ILE A 110 1.62 7.07 3.56
CA ILE A 110 2.47 8.02 4.27
C ILE A 110 3.08 8.97 3.25
N GLU A 111 2.70 10.24 3.30
CA GLU A 111 3.25 11.26 2.41
C GLU A 111 4.69 11.59 2.81
N ASP A 112 5.61 11.23 1.92
CA ASP A 112 7.03 11.57 2.07
C ASP A 112 7.37 12.82 1.23
N HIS A 113 7.09 14.00 1.76
CA HIS A 113 7.44 15.27 1.12
C HIS A 113 8.96 15.53 1.07
N GLY A 114 9.76 14.51 0.75
CA GLY A 114 11.23 14.62 0.73
C GLY A 114 11.87 14.76 2.10
N ARG A 115 11.12 14.55 3.18
CA ARG A 115 11.58 14.69 4.58
C ARG A 115 12.09 13.39 5.18
N SER A 116 11.97 12.28 4.48
CA SER A 116 12.46 10.98 4.95
C SER A 116 13.97 11.00 5.14
N THR A 117 14.39 10.80 6.36
CA THR A 117 15.79 10.58 6.71
C THR A 117 16.04 9.08 6.89
N PRO A 118 17.28 8.58 6.71
CA PRO A 118 17.61 7.18 6.99
C PRO A 118 17.18 6.72 8.38
N LYS A 119 17.26 7.64 9.36
CA LYS A 119 16.86 7.37 10.75
C LYS A 119 15.34 7.26 10.90
N SER A 120 14.56 8.17 10.27
CA SER A 120 13.10 8.08 10.33
C SER A 120 12.61 6.82 9.64
N GLU A 121 13.16 6.48 8.48
CA GLU A 121 12.83 5.27 7.73
C GLU A 121 13.05 4.00 8.55
N PHE A 122 14.20 3.90 9.24
CA PHE A 122 14.50 2.78 10.13
C PHE A 122 13.46 2.61 11.23
N TRP A 123 13.14 3.70 11.98
CA TRP A 123 12.20 3.62 13.11
C TRP A 123 10.76 3.40 12.66
N ILE A 124 10.35 3.99 11.54
CA ILE A 124 9.03 3.74 10.96
C ILE A 124 8.92 2.26 10.60
N SER A 125 9.89 1.73 9.84
CA SER A 125 9.81 0.36 9.33
C SER A 125 9.90 -0.72 10.41
N ILE A 126 10.66 -0.51 11.49
CA ILE A 126 10.78 -1.50 12.56
C ILE A 126 9.55 -1.52 13.49
N SER A 127 8.77 -0.44 13.53
CA SER A 127 7.66 -0.31 14.48
C SER A 127 6.53 -1.32 14.25
N GLY A 128 6.19 -1.63 13.00
CA GLY A 128 5.21 -2.66 12.66
C GLY A 128 5.63 -4.06 13.11
N PRO A 129 6.81 -4.55 12.68
CA PRO A 129 7.34 -5.83 13.16
C PRO A 129 7.38 -5.94 14.69
N VAL A 130 7.83 -4.89 15.38
CA VAL A 130 7.84 -4.87 16.86
C VAL A 130 6.43 -5.00 17.43
N ALA A 131 5.44 -4.33 16.85
CA ALA A 131 4.03 -4.48 17.27
C ALA A 131 3.55 -5.93 17.09
N SER A 132 3.83 -6.56 15.94
CA SER A 132 3.50 -7.98 15.72
C SER A 132 4.21 -8.90 16.71
N LEU A 133 5.48 -8.67 16.99
CA LEU A 133 6.22 -9.45 17.99
C LEU A 133 5.58 -9.34 19.37
N LEU A 134 5.22 -8.13 19.80
CA LEU A 134 4.56 -7.91 21.09
C LEU A 134 3.19 -8.60 21.14
N ILE A 135 2.38 -8.49 20.10
CA ILE A 135 1.10 -9.20 20.01
C ILE A 135 1.32 -10.71 20.07
N GLY A 136 2.32 -11.21 19.33
CA GLY A 136 2.68 -12.63 19.32
C GLY A 136 3.08 -13.14 20.69
N ILE A 137 3.97 -12.42 21.41
CA ILE A 137 4.41 -12.77 22.75
C ILE A 137 3.24 -12.71 23.75
N LEU A 138 2.42 -11.65 23.73
CA LEU A 138 1.30 -11.51 24.64
C LEU A 138 0.25 -12.58 24.41
N SER A 139 -0.09 -12.86 23.16
CA SER A 139 -1.04 -13.95 22.82
C SER A 139 -0.51 -15.31 23.25
N SER A 140 0.78 -15.58 23.01
CA SER A 140 1.42 -16.83 23.47
C SER A 140 1.46 -16.93 24.99
N ALA A 141 1.71 -15.83 25.70
CA ALA A 141 1.67 -15.82 27.16
C ALA A 141 0.28 -16.12 27.71
N VAL A 142 -0.77 -15.59 27.07
CA VAL A 142 -2.16 -15.91 27.43
C VAL A 142 -2.46 -17.39 27.18
N ALA A 143 -2.05 -17.94 26.03
CA ALA A 143 -2.22 -19.36 25.72
C ALA A 143 -1.53 -20.24 26.77
N TYR A 144 -0.28 -19.91 27.13
CA TYR A 144 0.47 -20.60 28.16
C TYR A 144 -0.18 -20.52 29.55
N ALA A 145 -0.73 -19.35 29.89
CA ALA A 145 -1.46 -19.16 31.15
C ALA A 145 -2.74 -19.99 31.20
N ILE A 146 -3.45 -20.14 30.07
CA ILE A 146 -4.66 -21.01 29.98
C ILE A 146 -4.28 -22.46 30.26
N VAL A 147 -3.18 -22.95 29.69
CA VAL A 147 -2.67 -24.30 29.94
C VAL A 147 -2.27 -24.50 31.40
N GLY A 148 -1.60 -23.50 31.99
CA GLY A 148 -1.18 -23.54 33.40
C GLY A 148 -2.34 -23.44 34.39
N TYR A 149 -3.51 -22.91 33.97
CA TYR A 149 -4.72 -22.80 34.80
C TYR A 149 -5.66 -23.99 34.55
N THR A 150 -5.31 -25.14 35.13
CA THR A 150 -6.04 -26.39 34.96
C THR A 150 -7.57 -26.31 35.16
N PRO A 151 -8.15 -25.51 36.11
CA PRO A 151 -9.60 -25.40 36.25
C PRO A 151 -10.32 -24.97 34.99
N LEU A 152 -9.72 -24.10 34.17
CA LEU A 152 -10.34 -23.65 32.93
C LEU A 152 -10.49 -24.79 31.90
N LEU A 153 -9.53 -25.71 31.88
CA LEU A 153 -9.57 -26.88 30.98
C LEU A 153 -10.35 -28.05 31.53
N THR A 154 -10.55 -28.16 32.88
CA THR A 154 -11.27 -29.26 33.51
C THR A 154 -12.73 -28.96 33.79
N GLU A 155 -13.04 -27.74 34.25
CA GLU A 155 -14.43 -27.33 34.59
C GLU A 155 -15.20 -26.75 33.41
N SER A 156 -14.47 -26.13 32.45
CA SER A 156 -15.05 -25.56 31.23
C SER A 156 -14.20 -25.91 30.00
N PRO A 157 -14.08 -27.20 29.65
CA PRO A 157 -13.10 -27.65 28.65
C PRO A 157 -13.28 -27.02 27.27
N MET A 158 -14.54 -26.82 26.85
CA MET A 158 -14.83 -26.19 25.56
C MET A 158 -14.33 -24.72 25.50
N THR A 159 -14.61 -23.94 26.56
CA THR A 159 -14.17 -22.54 26.62
C THR A 159 -12.65 -22.45 26.70
N GLY A 160 -12.03 -23.28 27.54
CA GLY A 160 -10.57 -23.33 27.67
C GLY A 160 -9.87 -23.67 26.34
N LEU A 161 -10.35 -24.69 25.63
CA LEU A 161 -9.81 -25.11 24.33
C LEU A 161 -10.01 -24.04 23.24
N ILE A 162 -11.17 -23.39 23.20
CA ILE A 162 -11.44 -22.30 22.25
C ILE A 162 -10.47 -21.14 22.47
N LEU A 163 -10.31 -20.68 23.70
CA LEU A 163 -9.41 -19.59 24.04
C LEU A 163 -7.95 -19.98 23.78
N PHE A 164 -7.56 -21.18 24.19
CA PHE A 164 -6.21 -21.71 23.90
C PHE A 164 -5.93 -21.74 22.41
N TYR A 165 -6.87 -22.24 21.59
CA TYR A 165 -6.74 -22.30 20.15
C TYR A 165 -6.56 -20.89 19.54
N ILE A 166 -7.45 -19.94 19.89
CA ILE A 166 -7.42 -18.59 19.35
C ILE A 166 -6.11 -17.89 19.73
N PHE A 167 -5.76 -17.83 21.02
CA PHE A 167 -4.57 -17.11 21.47
C PHE A 167 -3.27 -17.82 21.09
N GLY A 168 -3.24 -19.15 21.14
CA GLY A 168 -2.07 -19.94 20.76
C GLY A 168 -1.76 -19.79 19.28
N TYR A 169 -2.78 -19.90 18.42
CA TYR A 169 -2.58 -19.76 16.98
C TYR A 169 -2.29 -18.30 16.58
N LEU A 170 -2.99 -17.34 17.17
CA LEU A 170 -2.70 -15.91 16.97
C LEU A 170 -1.25 -15.56 17.38
N GLY A 171 -0.77 -16.16 18.47
CA GLY A 171 0.60 -16.03 18.93
C GLY A 171 1.61 -16.48 17.86
N ILE A 172 1.43 -17.70 17.35
CA ILE A 172 2.30 -18.25 16.29
C ILE A 172 2.25 -17.42 15.02
N LEU A 173 1.04 -17.04 14.56
CA LEU A 173 0.87 -16.25 13.34
C LEU A 173 1.55 -14.89 13.43
N ASN A 174 1.48 -14.20 14.57
CA ASN A 174 2.11 -12.89 14.74
C ASN A 174 3.63 -12.99 14.90
N ILE A 175 4.15 -14.04 15.53
CA ILE A 175 5.61 -14.29 15.54
C ILE A 175 6.09 -14.59 14.12
N PHE A 176 5.34 -15.37 13.35
CA PHE A 176 5.67 -15.65 11.95
C PHE A 176 5.62 -14.36 11.10
N LEU A 177 4.59 -13.51 11.31
CA LEU A 177 4.47 -12.20 10.66
C LEU A 177 5.68 -11.29 10.97
N PHE A 178 6.14 -11.27 12.23
CA PHE A 178 7.35 -10.58 12.63
C PHE A 178 8.58 -11.12 11.87
N ILE A 179 8.81 -12.44 11.90
CA ILE A 179 9.96 -13.06 11.24
C ILE A 179 9.95 -12.77 9.74
N PHE A 180 8.79 -12.93 9.10
CA PHE A 180 8.64 -12.68 7.67
C PHE A 180 8.92 -11.22 7.31
N ASN A 181 8.38 -10.27 8.08
CA ASN A 181 8.64 -8.85 7.86
C ASN A 181 10.06 -8.41 8.22
N MET A 182 10.81 -9.18 9.00
CA MET A 182 12.23 -8.92 9.30
C MET A 182 13.20 -9.47 8.25
N ILE A 183 12.71 -10.20 7.23
CA ILE A 183 13.56 -10.59 6.09
C ILE A 183 14.11 -9.33 5.43
N PRO A 184 15.44 -9.18 5.27
CA PRO A 184 16.07 -7.95 4.78
C PRO A 184 15.92 -7.78 3.26
N ALA A 185 14.70 -7.80 2.79
CA ALA A 185 14.34 -7.82 1.39
C ALA A 185 13.03 -7.07 1.13
N PHE A 186 12.92 -6.33 0.01
CA PHE A 186 11.65 -5.78 -0.43
C PHE A 186 10.71 -6.89 -0.93
N PRO A 187 9.39 -6.74 -0.77
CA PRO A 187 8.67 -5.56 -0.27
C PRO A 187 8.44 -5.52 1.25
N MET A 188 9.09 -6.41 2.03
CA MET A 188 8.93 -6.49 3.48
C MET A 188 9.57 -5.29 4.20
N ASP A 189 9.17 -5.05 5.47
CA ASP A 189 9.73 -3.97 6.30
C ASP A 189 11.23 -4.12 6.54
N GLY A 190 11.74 -5.36 6.60
CA GLY A 190 13.16 -5.66 6.69
C GLY A 190 13.98 -5.10 5.54
N GLY A 191 13.40 -5.02 4.33
CA GLY A 191 14.02 -4.34 3.19
C GLY A 191 14.16 -2.85 3.40
N ARG A 192 13.13 -2.20 3.96
CA ARG A 192 13.16 -0.77 4.32
C ARG A 192 14.12 -0.50 5.48
N ILE A 193 14.15 -1.38 6.48
CA ILE A 193 15.12 -1.33 7.59
C ILE A 193 16.54 -1.40 7.04
N LEU A 194 16.82 -2.36 6.15
CA LEU A 194 18.12 -2.52 5.51
C LEU A 194 18.49 -1.29 4.68
N ARG A 195 17.56 -0.77 3.86
CA ARG A 195 17.77 0.48 3.11
C ARG A 195 18.09 1.65 4.04
N GLY A 196 17.32 1.84 5.11
CA GLY A 196 17.55 2.89 6.10
C GLY A 196 18.96 2.82 6.71
N LEU A 197 19.41 1.62 7.10
CA LEU A 197 20.75 1.38 7.64
C LEU A 197 21.86 1.65 6.60
N LEU A 198 21.70 1.14 5.38
CA LEU A 198 22.67 1.34 4.31
C LEU A 198 22.75 2.80 3.87
N SER A 199 21.63 3.52 3.89
CA SER A 199 21.54 4.93 3.51
C SER A 199 22.25 5.88 4.48
N LEU A 200 22.70 5.39 5.65
CA LEU A 200 23.62 6.13 6.51
C LEU A 200 25.00 6.32 5.88
N ARG A 201 25.40 5.48 4.91
CA ARG A 201 26.74 5.49 4.28
C ARG A 201 26.70 5.47 2.77
N LEU A 202 25.58 5.09 2.17
CA LEU A 202 25.41 4.93 0.73
C LEU A 202 24.30 5.86 0.20
N PRO A 203 24.34 6.28 -1.07
CA PRO A 203 23.20 6.93 -1.71
C PRO A 203 21.96 6.02 -1.66
N ARG A 204 20.77 6.63 -1.53
CA ARG A 204 19.49 5.92 -1.40
C ARG A 204 19.24 4.92 -2.54
N THR A 205 19.60 5.29 -3.78
CA THR A 205 19.51 4.41 -4.96
C THR A 205 20.33 3.13 -4.80
N ARG A 206 21.60 3.24 -4.35
CA ARG A 206 22.45 2.06 -4.11
C ARG A 206 21.92 1.21 -2.96
N ALA A 207 21.46 1.84 -1.88
CA ALA A 207 20.89 1.13 -0.74
C ALA A 207 19.63 0.37 -1.14
N THR A 208 18.74 0.98 -1.93
CA THR A 208 17.54 0.32 -2.45
C THR A 208 17.89 -0.82 -3.39
N LYS A 209 18.85 -0.61 -4.30
CA LYS A 209 19.30 -1.66 -5.22
C LYS A 209 19.80 -2.90 -4.48
N ILE A 210 20.65 -2.72 -3.46
CA ILE A 210 21.16 -3.83 -2.64
C ILE A 210 20.01 -4.57 -1.97
N ALA A 211 19.08 -3.89 -1.31
CA ALA A 211 17.94 -4.51 -0.65
C ALA A 211 17.00 -5.23 -1.66
N SER A 212 16.83 -4.65 -2.86
CA SER A 212 16.06 -5.26 -3.96
C SER A 212 16.75 -6.52 -4.49
N ASP A 213 18.07 -6.50 -4.70
CA ASP A 213 18.83 -7.65 -5.19
C ASP A 213 18.80 -8.80 -4.18
N ILE A 214 18.92 -8.51 -2.88
CA ILE A 214 18.70 -9.49 -1.81
C ILE A 214 17.29 -10.06 -1.88
N GLY A 215 16.27 -9.22 -2.09
CA GLY A 215 14.88 -9.66 -2.28
C GLY A 215 14.71 -10.62 -3.44
N LYS A 216 15.33 -10.34 -4.58
CA LYS A 216 15.32 -11.24 -5.75
C LYS A 216 15.99 -12.58 -5.46
N ILE A 217 17.07 -12.58 -4.66
CA ILE A 217 17.72 -13.84 -4.22
C ILE A 217 16.74 -14.66 -3.38
N PHE A 218 16.06 -14.06 -2.38
CA PHE A 218 15.03 -14.75 -1.59
C PHE A 218 13.87 -15.25 -2.46
N ALA A 219 13.44 -14.46 -3.44
CA ALA A 219 12.42 -14.87 -4.38
C ALA A 219 12.82 -16.13 -5.16
N VAL A 220 14.06 -16.20 -5.67
CA VAL A 220 14.57 -17.38 -6.36
C VAL A 220 14.63 -18.59 -5.41
N LEU A 221 15.10 -18.41 -4.17
CA LEU A 221 15.14 -19.48 -3.19
C LEU A 221 13.74 -20.03 -2.87
N PHE A 222 12.75 -19.16 -2.68
CA PHE A 222 11.36 -19.57 -2.45
C PHE A 222 10.72 -20.22 -3.67
N ALA A 223 11.04 -19.74 -4.89
CA ALA A 223 10.58 -20.38 -6.11
C ALA A 223 11.11 -21.79 -6.28
N VAL A 224 12.42 -21.98 -6.07
CA VAL A 224 13.08 -23.30 -6.11
C VAL A 224 12.49 -24.24 -5.05
N ALA A 225 12.36 -23.77 -3.81
CA ALA A 225 11.73 -24.54 -2.74
C ALA A 225 10.28 -24.90 -3.05
N GLY A 226 9.51 -23.94 -3.61
CA GLY A 226 8.13 -24.15 -4.04
C GLY A 226 7.98 -25.23 -5.12
N ILE A 227 8.93 -25.29 -6.07
CA ILE A 227 8.97 -26.31 -7.10
C ILE A 227 9.32 -27.68 -6.50
N ILE A 228 10.35 -27.74 -5.66
CA ILE A 228 10.81 -28.99 -5.02
C ILE A 228 9.69 -29.61 -4.16
N TRP A 229 9.00 -28.79 -3.37
CA TRP A 229 7.93 -29.25 -2.49
C TRP A 229 6.54 -29.25 -3.11
N LEU A 230 6.42 -28.90 -4.40
CA LEU A 230 5.15 -28.77 -5.14
C LEU A 230 4.18 -27.82 -4.40
N ASN A 231 4.72 -26.79 -3.75
CA ASN A 231 3.96 -25.83 -2.97
C ASN A 231 3.68 -24.57 -3.79
N PHE A 232 2.47 -24.51 -4.35
CA PHE A 232 2.02 -23.40 -5.21
C PHE A 232 2.04 -22.05 -4.46
N LEU A 233 1.68 -22.05 -3.17
CA LEU A 233 1.68 -20.83 -2.34
C LEU A 233 3.07 -20.22 -2.23
N LEU A 234 4.10 -21.07 -2.07
CA LEU A 234 5.48 -20.62 -1.98
C LEU A 234 5.98 -20.00 -3.29
N ILE A 235 5.52 -20.55 -4.44
CA ILE A 235 5.80 -19.95 -5.75
C ILE A 235 5.12 -18.58 -5.89
N LEU A 236 3.88 -18.45 -5.43
CA LEU A 236 3.15 -17.18 -5.46
C LEU A 236 3.85 -16.12 -4.58
N ILE A 237 4.31 -16.49 -3.39
CA ILE A 237 5.09 -15.63 -2.51
C ILE A 237 6.41 -15.21 -3.20
N ALA A 238 7.09 -16.13 -3.87
CA ALA A 238 8.30 -15.82 -4.62
C ALA A 238 8.06 -14.76 -5.72
N LEU A 239 6.99 -14.91 -6.49
CA LEU A 239 6.58 -13.91 -7.50
C LEU A 239 6.28 -12.55 -6.87
N PHE A 240 5.53 -12.55 -5.76
CA PHE A 240 5.21 -11.32 -5.03
C PHE A 240 6.48 -10.58 -4.55
N ILE A 241 7.45 -11.32 -3.98
CA ILE A 241 8.73 -10.73 -3.54
C ILE A 241 9.51 -10.20 -4.74
N TYR A 242 9.60 -10.95 -5.84
CA TYR A 242 10.36 -10.55 -7.02
C TYR A 242 9.83 -9.24 -7.62
N PHE A 243 8.51 -9.17 -7.88
CA PHE A 243 7.88 -7.99 -8.46
C PHE A 243 7.90 -6.80 -7.50
N GLY A 244 7.63 -7.02 -6.21
CA GLY A 244 7.69 -5.97 -5.20
C GLY A 244 9.09 -5.36 -5.06
N ALA A 245 10.13 -6.20 -5.06
CA ALA A 245 11.52 -5.74 -5.03
C ALA A 245 11.91 -4.95 -6.29
N ALA A 246 11.48 -5.42 -7.47
CA ALA A 246 11.74 -4.72 -8.72
C ALA A 246 11.03 -3.36 -8.78
N GLN A 247 9.78 -3.31 -8.34
CA GLN A 247 8.98 -2.08 -8.32
C GLN A 247 9.58 -1.03 -7.38
N GLU A 248 9.99 -1.42 -6.16
CA GLU A 248 10.59 -0.49 -5.18
C GLU A 248 11.89 0.13 -5.72
N ASN A 249 12.73 -0.68 -6.41
CA ASN A 249 13.94 -0.16 -7.05
C ASN A 249 13.61 0.86 -8.14
N SER A 250 12.69 0.53 -9.04
CA SER A 250 12.30 1.41 -10.16
C SER A 250 11.70 2.73 -9.66
N MET A 251 10.84 2.66 -8.63
CA MET A 251 10.24 3.86 -8.01
C MET A 251 11.28 4.74 -7.33
N THR A 252 12.27 4.14 -6.66
CA THR A 252 13.35 4.90 -6.02
C THR A 252 14.25 5.57 -7.08
N GLU A 253 14.61 4.87 -8.14
CA GLU A 253 15.38 5.46 -9.22
C GLU A 253 14.65 6.63 -9.90
N LEU A 254 13.37 6.45 -10.21
CA LEU A 254 12.53 7.51 -10.78
C LEU A 254 12.50 8.74 -9.85
N SER A 255 12.16 8.51 -8.57
CA SER A 255 12.07 9.58 -7.57
C SER A 255 13.36 10.37 -7.44
N GLU A 256 14.51 9.70 -7.37
CA GLU A 256 15.81 10.38 -7.22
C GLU A 256 16.23 11.14 -8.51
N ARG A 257 15.84 10.64 -9.69
CA ARG A 257 16.11 11.34 -10.96
C ARG A 257 15.36 12.66 -11.09
N ILE A 258 14.10 12.69 -10.63
CA ILE A 258 13.23 13.88 -10.81
C ILE A 258 13.30 14.90 -9.66
N LYS A 259 13.90 14.55 -8.52
CA LYS A 259 13.99 15.45 -7.33
C LYS A 259 14.70 16.77 -7.57
N GLY A 260 15.67 16.80 -8.46
CA GLY A 260 16.46 18.00 -8.75
C GLY A 260 16.06 18.73 -10.03
N VAL A 261 15.06 18.22 -10.76
CA VAL A 261 14.62 18.76 -12.05
C VAL A 261 13.44 19.68 -11.84
N ARG A 262 13.46 20.87 -12.43
CA ARG A 262 12.35 21.82 -12.35
C ARG A 262 11.23 21.41 -13.29
N VAL A 263 10.00 21.77 -12.95
CA VAL A 263 8.83 21.52 -13.81
C VAL A 263 8.97 22.19 -15.16
N THR A 264 9.68 23.34 -15.24
CA THR A 264 9.97 24.08 -16.48
C THR A 264 10.79 23.28 -17.48
N ASP A 265 11.58 22.31 -17.02
CA ASP A 265 12.47 21.52 -17.91
C ASP A 265 11.70 20.40 -18.65
N ALA A 266 10.49 20.04 -18.18
CA ALA A 266 9.67 18.97 -18.75
C ALA A 266 8.23 19.39 -19.06
N MET A 267 7.84 20.63 -18.77
CA MET A 267 6.50 21.13 -19.08
C MET A 267 6.34 21.32 -20.59
N ASN A 268 5.09 21.21 -21.06
CA ASN A 268 4.73 21.70 -22.38
C ASN A 268 4.38 23.18 -22.28
N GLY A 269 5.17 24.05 -22.90
CA GLY A 269 4.94 25.50 -22.92
C GLY A 269 3.82 25.94 -23.88
N ASN A 270 3.38 25.06 -24.78
CA ASN A 270 2.22 25.35 -25.63
C ASN A 270 0.94 25.01 -24.86
N VAL A 271 0.35 26.03 -24.23
CA VAL A 271 -0.89 25.86 -23.47
C VAL A 271 -2.09 26.05 -24.40
N THR A 272 -2.78 24.94 -24.65
CA THR A 272 -4.05 24.94 -25.38
C THR A 272 -5.17 25.12 -24.40
N TYR A 273 -6.09 26.04 -24.69
CA TYR A 273 -7.27 26.32 -23.90
C TYR A 273 -8.54 25.84 -24.62
N VAL A 274 -9.54 25.44 -23.84
CA VAL A 274 -10.90 25.17 -24.29
C VAL A 274 -11.87 26.08 -23.54
N TYR A 275 -13.04 26.38 -24.12
CA TYR A 275 -14.05 27.15 -23.45
C TYR A 275 -14.97 26.23 -22.61
N ASP A 276 -15.52 26.78 -21.54
CA ASP A 276 -16.49 26.08 -20.69
C ASP A 276 -17.75 25.67 -21.46
N SER A 277 -18.06 26.39 -22.55
CA SER A 277 -19.16 26.12 -23.50
C SER A 277 -18.83 25.08 -24.57
N ASP A 278 -17.57 24.67 -24.75
CA ASP A 278 -17.15 23.69 -25.77
C ASP A 278 -17.75 22.31 -25.45
N LEU A 279 -18.22 21.60 -26.47
CA LEU A 279 -18.74 20.26 -26.31
C LEU A 279 -17.60 19.26 -26.09
N ILE A 280 -17.86 18.21 -25.30
CA ILE A 280 -16.85 17.17 -24.98
C ILE A 280 -16.29 16.51 -26.24
N CYS A 281 -17.09 16.31 -27.30
CA CYS A 281 -16.62 15.79 -28.59
C CYS A 281 -15.55 16.69 -29.24
N ASP A 282 -15.71 18.01 -29.16
CA ASP A 282 -14.77 18.99 -29.73
C ASP A 282 -13.49 19.04 -28.87
N VAL A 283 -13.66 19.01 -27.54
CA VAL A 283 -12.52 18.89 -26.59
C VAL A 283 -11.71 17.61 -26.86
N ALA A 284 -12.38 16.46 -27.03
CA ALA A 284 -11.74 15.19 -27.34
C ALA A 284 -10.93 15.25 -28.65
N ALA A 285 -11.52 15.83 -29.70
CA ALA A 285 -10.84 16.03 -30.98
C ALA A 285 -9.60 16.94 -30.83
N LYS A 286 -9.71 18.02 -30.06
CA LYS A 286 -8.63 18.96 -29.80
C LYS A 286 -7.48 18.33 -29.01
N LEU A 287 -7.77 17.64 -27.89
CA LEU A 287 -6.78 16.91 -27.11
C LEU A 287 -6.03 15.85 -27.95
N SER A 288 -6.76 15.22 -28.88
CA SER A 288 -6.18 14.20 -29.76
C SER A 288 -5.31 14.80 -30.86
N SER A 289 -5.76 15.89 -31.49
CA SER A 289 -5.00 16.57 -32.57
C SER A 289 -3.71 17.19 -32.07
N GLU A 290 -3.70 17.72 -30.85
CA GLU A 290 -2.54 18.35 -30.23
C GLU A 290 -1.69 17.39 -29.39
N MET A 291 -2.10 16.13 -29.28
CA MET A 291 -1.43 15.09 -28.50
C MET A 291 -1.17 15.47 -27.04
N VAL A 292 -2.11 16.22 -26.43
CA VAL A 292 -2.03 16.63 -25.03
C VAL A 292 -2.92 15.78 -24.14
N SER A 293 -2.51 15.61 -22.88
CA SER A 293 -3.24 14.79 -21.90
C SER A 293 -4.41 15.55 -21.25
N GLY A 294 -4.50 16.86 -21.46
CA GLY A 294 -5.55 17.74 -20.93
C GLY A 294 -5.20 19.20 -21.15
N CYS A 295 -6.13 20.08 -20.80
CA CYS A 295 -5.97 21.52 -21.00
C CYS A 295 -6.78 22.34 -19.96
N PRO A 296 -6.42 23.61 -19.74
CA PRO A 296 -7.22 24.54 -18.95
C PRO A 296 -8.51 24.88 -19.67
N VAL A 297 -9.58 25.01 -18.89
CA VAL A 297 -10.88 25.46 -19.33
C VAL A 297 -11.05 26.93 -18.92
N ILE A 298 -11.39 27.79 -19.87
CA ILE A 298 -11.61 29.22 -19.67
C ILE A 298 -13.09 29.58 -19.88
N ASN A 299 -13.56 30.55 -19.11
CA ASN A 299 -14.89 31.13 -19.33
C ASN A 299 -14.89 32.21 -20.43
N GLY A 300 -16.06 32.72 -20.78
CA GLY A 300 -16.21 33.78 -21.77
C GLY A 300 -15.49 35.10 -21.42
N MET A 301 -14.99 35.27 -20.19
CA MET A 301 -14.17 36.40 -19.76
C MET A 301 -12.64 36.11 -19.83
N GLY A 302 -12.27 34.93 -20.26
CA GLY A 302 -10.85 34.50 -20.32
C GLY A 302 -10.25 34.05 -19.00
N HIS A 303 -11.06 33.89 -17.95
CA HIS A 303 -10.57 33.37 -16.68
C HIS A 303 -10.59 31.83 -16.69
N VAL A 304 -9.51 31.23 -16.17
CA VAL A 304 -9.43 29.77 -16.00
C VAL A 304 -10.41 29.35 -14.91
N VAL A 305 -11.34 28.47 -15.24
CA VAL A 305 -12.39 27.96 -14.35
C VAL A 305 -12.12 26.54 -13.89
N GLY A 306 -11.20 25.83 -14.52
CA GLY A 306 -10.82 24.47 -14.16
C GLY A 306 -9.85 23.84 -15.14
N MET A 307 -9.62 22.56 -14.98
CA MET A 307 -8.85 21.70 -15.90
C MET A 307 -9.73 20.58 -16.40
N ILE A 308 -9.50 20.15 -17.63
CA ILE A 308 -10.11 18.94 -18.18
C ILE A 308 -9.00 18.02 -18.71
N SER A 309 -9.00 16.78 -18.30
CA SER A 309 -8.07 15.76 -18.78
C SER A 309 -8.75 14.75 -19.68
N ARG A 310 -7.94 13.92 -20.34
CA ARG A 310 -8.47 12.80 -21.15
C ARG A 310 -9.32 11.84 -20.32
N LYS A 311 -9.00 11.64 -19.03
CA LYS A 311 -9.77 10.78 -18.11
C LYS A 311 -11.23 11.28 -17.95
N GLU A 312 -11.44 12.59 -17.77
CA GLU A 312 -12.78 13.17 -17.67
C GLU A 312 -13.52 13.10 -19.03
N VAL A 313 -12.82 13.37 -20.12
CA VAL A 313 -13.38 13.31 -21.48
C VAL A 313 -13.83 11.88 -21.83
N ASP A 314 -12.98 10.88 -21.57
CA ASP A 314 -13.26 9.46 -21.84
C ASP A 314 -14.35 8.90 -20.88
N GLY A 315 -14.58 9.54 -19.75
CA GLY A 315 -15.64 9.21 -18.79
C GLY A 315 -17.06 9.59 -19.27
N VAL A 316 -17.17 10.47 -20.27
CA VAL A 316 -18.47 10.85 -20.83
C VAL A 316 -18.86 9.85 -21.93
N SER A 317 -20.06 9.27 -21.82
CA SER A 317 -20.51 8.26 -22.79
C SER A 317 -20.66 8.86 -24.20
N GLY A 318 -20.36 8.06 -25.24
CA GLY A 318 -20.23 8.54 -26.62
C GLY A 318 -21.43 9.35 -27.16
N ALA A 319 -22.67 9.11 -26.70
CA ALA A 319 -23.85 9.87 -27.09
C ALA A 319 -23.93 11.22 -26.36
N ASP A 320 -23.55 11.26 -25.08
CA ASP A 320 -23.59 12.44 -24.23
C ASP A 320 -22.48 13.44 -24.60
N ALA A 321 -21.37 12.97 -25.21
CA ALA A 321 -20.26 13.80 -25.64
C ALA A 321 -20.68 14.93 -26.64
N PHE A 322 -21.82 14.76 -27.33
CA PHE A 322 -22.39 15.76 -28.25
C PHE A 322 -23.36 16.75 -27.58
N THR A 323 -23.61 16.60 -26.29
CA THR A 323 -24.59 17.46 -25.56
C THR A 323 -24.00 18.04 -24.28
N VAL A 324 -23.03 17.35 -23.67
CA VAL A 324 -22.36 17.79 -22.43
C VAL A 324 -21.23 18.75 -22.75
N THR A 325 -21.15 19.85 -22.00
CA THR A 325 -20.11 20.87 -22.15
C THR A 325 -18.93 20.64 -21.24
N ALA A 326 -17.76 21.21 -21.58
CA ALA A 326 -16.56 21.13 -20.75
C ALA A 326 -16.81 21.66 -19.34
N GLY A 327 -17.58 22.74 -19.19
CA GLY A 327 -17.91 23.34 -17.91
C GLY A 327 -18.72 22.44 -16.96
N GLU A 328 -19.45 21.46 -17.50
CA GLU A 328 -20.23 20.49 -16.70
C GLU A 328 -19.37 19.34 -16.15
N VAL A 329 -18.20 19.13 -16.74
CA VAL A 329 -17.33 17.95 -16.43
C VAL A 329 -16.08 18.34 -15.65
N ILE A 330 -15.65 19.61 -15.69
CA ILE A 330 -14.44 20.07 -15.00
C ILE A 330 -14.50 19.81 -13.50
N THR A 331 -13.37 19.43 -12.93
CA THR A 331 -13.15 19.50 -11.49
C THR A 331 -12.95 20.95 -11.08
N GLY A 332 -13.87 21.50 -10.26
CA GLY A 332 -13.92 22.93 -9.89
C GLY A 332 -12.75 23.44 -9.04
N ASN A 333 -11.77 22.61 -8.70
CA ASN A 333 -10.57 22.99 -7.98
C ASN A 333 -9.37 23.04 -8.93
N LEU A 334 -8.85 24.24 -9.18
CA LEU A 334 -7.63 24.41 -9.96
C LEU A 334 -6.40 24.16 -9.07
N PHE A 335 -5.82 22.98 -9.19
CA PHE A 335 -4.53 22.65 -8.57
C PHE A 335 -3.42 22.93 -9.58
N GLY A 336 -2.26 23.42 -9.13
CA GLY A 336 -1.12 23.65 -9.99
C GLY A 336 0.14 23.87 -9.20
N VAL A 337 1.26 23.87 -9.89
CA VAL A 337 2.60 24.07 -9.34
C VAL A 337 3.21 25.38 -9.82
N THR A 338 4.12 25.95 -9.04
CA THR A 338 4.89 27.13 -9.44
C THR A 338 6.06 26.74 -10.32
N SER A 339 6.58 27.70 -11.12
CA SER A 339 7.70 27.47 -12.06
C SER A 339 9.00 27.02 -11.39
N ASP A 340 9.17 27.28 -10.10
CA ASP A 340 10.32 26.85 -9.28
C ASP A 340 10.14 25.47 -8.63
N ALA A 341 8.94 24.89 -8.71
CA ALA A 341 8.67 23.55 -8.19
C ALA A 341 9.46 22.48 -8.95
N THR A 342 9.71 21.34 -8.28
CA THR A 342 10.36 20.20 -8.91
C THR A 342 9.36 19.27 -9.60
N LEU A 343 9.82 18.45 -10.54
CA LEU A 343 9.01 17.39 -11.14
C LEU A 343 8.51 16.39 -10.08
N TYR A 344 9.30 16.20 -9.02
CA TYR A 344 8.89 15.38 -7.89
C TYR A 344 7.68 15.97 -7.16
N ASP A 345 7.70 17.29 -6.89
CA ASP A 345 6.56 17.99 -6.24
C ASP A 345 5.30 17.92 -7.11
N ALA A 346 5.47 18.08 -8.44
CA ALA A 346 4.37 17.94 -9.38
C ALA A 346 3.78 16.53 -9.37
N LEU A 347 4.62 15.49 -9.36
CA LEU A 347 4.18 14.09 -9.33
C LEU A 347 3.44 13.77 -8.02
N VAL A 348 3.95 14.26 -6.89
CA VAL A 348 3.30 14.10 -5.58
C VAL A 348 1.92 14.79 -5.59
N MET A 349 1.84 16.02 -6.11
CA MET A 349 0.56 16.74 -6.19
C MET A 349 -0.43 16.05 -7.11
N MET A 350 0.00 15.52 -8.26
CA MET A 350 -0.85 14.73 -9.16
C MET A 350 -1.42 13.51 -8.45
N SER A 351 -0.59 12.80 -7.71
CA SER A 351 -1.01 11.62 -6.94
C SER A 351 -1.97 11.97 -5.78
N ASP A 352 -1.69 13.05 -5.04
CA ASP A 352 -2.51 13.49 -3.90
C ASP A 352 -3.90 13.97 -4.32
N LYS A 353 -3.98 14.61 -5.48
CA LYS A 353 -5.23 15.19 -6.02
C LYS A 353 -5.96 14.27 -7.00
N ASP A 354 -5.40 13.10 -7.30
CA ASP A 354 -5.90 12.14 -8.32
C ASP A 354 -6.10 12.82 -9.69
N VAL A 355 -5.12 13.64 -10.09
CA VAL A 355 -5.10 14.35 -11.38
C VAL A 355 -3.87 13.96 -12.19
N ASP A 356 -4.00 13.84 -13.51
CA ASP A 356 -2.92 13.42 -14.40
C ASP A 356 -2.13 14.59 -15.02
N ILE A 357 -2.61 15.82 -14.82
CA ILE A 357 -2.02 17.03 -15.41
C ILE A 357 -2.18 18.21 -14.45
N LEU A 358 -1.16 19.04 -14.38
CA LEU A 358 -1.14 20.27 -13.59
C LEU A 358 -0.71 21.46 -14.44
N PRO A 359 -1.35 22.63 -14.30
CA PRO A 359 -0.82 23.89 -14.83
C PRO A 359 0.40 24.32 -14.02
N VAL A 360 1.36 24.90 -14.74
CA VAL A 360 2.55 25.54 -14.17
C VAL A 360 2.35 27.04 -14.18
N PHE A 361 2.42 27.64 -12.99
CA PHE A 361 2.18 29.07 -12.80
C PHE A 361 3.48 29.86 -12.65
N GLU A 362 3.52 31.03 -13.29
CA GLU A 362 4.43 32.10 -12.96
C GLU A 362 3.62 33.32 -12.51
N GLY A 363 3.62 33.59 -11.20
CA GLY A 363 2.69 34.53 -10.61
C GLY A 363 1.22 34.05 -10.74
N THR A 364 0.43 34.75 -11.54
CA THR A 364 -0.98 34.40 -11.84
C THR A 364 -1.18 33.83 -13.25
N GLU A 365 -0.13 33.74 -14.03
CA GLU A 365 -0.18 33.30 -15.43
C GLU A 365 0.19 31.82 -15.54
N ILE A 366 -0.53 31.07 -16.41
CA ILE A 366 -0.17 29.69 -16.75
C ILE A 366 0.85 29.73 -17.89
N ILE A 367 2.10 29.33 -17.57
CA ILE A 367 3.21 29.32 -18.52
C ILE A 367 3.41 27.96 -19.21
N GLY A 368 2.76 26.92 -18.72
CA GLY A 368 2.87 25.58 -19.27
C GLY A 368 1.99 24.57 -18.55
N LEU A 369 2.05 23.34 -19.03
CA LEU A 369 1.36 22.18 -18.46
C LEU A 369 2.37 21.07 -18.21
N VAL A 370 2.31 20.42 -17.06
CA VAL A 370 3.10 19.22 -16.74
C VAL A 370 2.14 18.06 -16.49
N SER A 371 2.41 16.91 -17.12
CA SER A 371 1.61 15.69 -16.98
C SER A 371 2.45 14.53 -16.48
N SER A 372 1.82 13.51 -15.91
CA SER A 372 2.48 12.25 -15.53
C SER A 372 3.26 11.64 -16.70
N THR A 373 2.72 11.74 -17.92
CA THR A 373 3.38 11.28 -19.15
C THR A 373 4.65 12.10 -19.48
N SER A 374 4.61 13.43 -19.28
CA SER A 374 5.79 14.28 -19.53
C SER A 374 6.90 14.04 -18.51
N VAL A 375 6.54 13.78 -17.24
CA VAL A 375 7.50 13.38 -16.18
C VAL A 375 8.16 12.04 -16.52
N MET A 376 7.37 11.05 -16.93
CA MET A 376 7.90 9.74 -17.34
C MET A 376 8.82 9.84 -18.54
N ARG A 377 8.43 10.58 -19.58
CA ARG A 377 9.25 10.81 -20.79
C ARG A 377 10.59 11.46 -20.43
N TYR A 378 10.57 12.53 -19.65
CA TYR A 378 11.77 13.21 -19.20
C TYR A 378 12.71 12.24 -18.46
N SER A 379 12.18 11.41 -17.58
CA SER A 379 12.98 10.44 -16.84
C SER A 379 13.63 9.36 -17.71
N GLN A 380 13.01 9.02 -18.86
CA GLN A 380 13.53 8.06 -19.83
C GLN A 380 14.60 8.69 -20.74
N GLU A 381 14.33 9.86 -21.33
CA GLU A 381 15.19 10.53 -22.28
C GLU A 381 16.50 11.03 -21.66
N PHE A 382 16.44 11.56 -20.43
CA PHE A 382 17.63 12.11 -19.75
C PHE A 382 18.27 11.13 -18.76
N GLY A 383 17.67 9.96 -18.54
CA GLY A 383 18.23 8.90 -17.69
C GLY A 383 19.43 8.17 -18.30
N GLU A 384 19.62 8.22 -19.62
CA GLU A 384 20.74 7.57 -20.32
C GLU A 384 22.01 8.44 -20.38
N ILE A 385 21.92 9.75 -20.09
CA ILE A 385 23.05 10.69 -20.24
C ILE A 385 23.94 10.76 -18.98
N THR A 386 23.50 10.24 -17.85
CA THR A 386 24.21 10.33 -16.54
C THR A 386 24.59 8.97 -15.93
N GLY A 387 24.58 7.90 -16.71
CA GLY A 387 24.97 6.53 -16.32
C GLY A 387 26.43 6.19 -16.63
#